data_8dcab6491a46204cd7562e68bc019e95
#
_entry.id   8dcab6491a46204cd7562e68bc019e95
#
_cell.length_a   1.000
_cell.length_b   1.000
_cell.length_c   1.000
_cell.angle_alpha   90.00
_cell.angle_beta   90.00
_cell.angle_gamma   90.00
#
_symmetry.space_group_name_H-M   'P 1'
#
loop_
_entity.id
_entity.type
_entity.pdbx_description
1 polymer ?
#
loop_
_entity_poly.entity_id
_entity_poly.type
_entity_poly.pdbx_seq_one_letter_code
_entity_poly.pdbx_strand_id
1 'polypeptide(L)'
;MPQSRPRVLLLLSSTAFALSSASRQALWAGVNLPWNQFGYDIGGSAWNSTYFSTSFESIKSYGANSVRFWLHADGRSTPTFSEDGEVTGMGGPNFGSDLMQLVELAKAHELVLQLCLWSFDMCKGEDRHADLISNVTKTDSYVKNALTPMLELLRGSKHVVIEAINEPEWCMKSFCEADECVEVSDMQRFTAKIAEAVHSLSTLRVTTGSASLKFSSSGRGEAAYWNDASLRTAFPSTVGVLDFYNVHYCAPLPSPHTPHSHAPSPTL
;
A
#
# COMPACT_ATOMS: atom_id res chain seq x y z
N MET A 1 71.92 40.71 25.33
CA MET A 1 70.79 40.78 24.43
C MET A 1 70.18 39.40 24.35
N PRO A 2 69.00 39.13 24.90
CA PRO A 2 68.37 37.81 24.81
C PRO A 2 67.50 37.74 23.55
N GLN A 3 67.66 36.68 22.79
CA GLN A 3 66.93 36.38 21.57
C GLN A 3 65.53 35.92 21.92
N SER A 4 64.46 36.54 21.38
CA SER A 4 63.10 36.18 21.43
C SER A 4 62.78 35.00 20.49
N ARG A 5 62.30 33.89 21.03
CA ARG A 5 61.84 32.78 20.23
C ARG A 5 60.36 33.03 19.81
N PRO A 6 59.95 32.77 18.55
CA PRO A 6 58.58 32.91 18.13
C PRO A 6 57.73 31.80 18.73
N ARG A 7 56.60 32.18 19.36
CA ARG A 7 55.56 31.26 19.78
C ARG A 7 54.71 30.90 18.57
N VAL A 8 54.73 29.62 18.18
CA VAL A 8 53.82 29.07 17.21
C VAL A 8 52.48 28.84 17.91
N LEU A 9 51.47 29.56 17.50
CA LEU A 9 50.08 29.38 17.95
C LEU A 9 49.44 28.32 17.07
N LEU A 10 49.24 27.09 17.61
CA LEU A 10 48.46 26.03 16.94
C LEU A 10 47.01 26.38 17.11
N LEU A 11 46.37 26.85 16.03
CA LEU A 11 44.90 26.93 15.93
C LEU A 11 44.39 25.53 15.62
N LEU A 12 43.91 24.81 16.64
CA LEU A 12 43.08 23.62 16.48
C LEU A 12 41.70 24.05 16.02
N SER A 13 41.43 24.01 14.71
CA SER A 13 40.09 24.12 14.19
C SER A 13 39.33 22.79 14.52
N SER A 14 38.52 22.85 15.54
CA SER A 14 37.50 21.78 15.80
C SER A 14 36.43 21.87 14.73
N THR A 15 36.62 21.17 13.62
CA THR A 15 35.50 20.84 12.72
C THR A 15 34.60 19.86 13.45
N ALA A 16 33.56 20.38 14.09
CA ALA A 16 32.46 19.58 14.55
C ALA A 16 31.80 18.96 13.31
N PHE A 17 32.06 17.70 13.06
CA PHE A 17 31.20 16.91 12.17
C PHE A 17 29.82 16.88 12.79
N ALA A 18 28.94 17.74 12.29
CA ALA A 18 27.50 17.57 12.49
C ALA A 18 27.13 16.26 11.81
N LEU A 19 27.06 15.18 12.58
CA LEU A 19 26.37 13.98 12.19
C LEU A 19 24.91 14.41 11.92
N SER A 20 24.58 14.62 10.65
CA SER A 20 23.21 14.67 10.20
C SER A 20 22.53 13.48 10.82
N SER A 21 21.59 13.73 11.73
CA SER A 21 20.65 12.71 12.18
C SER A 21 19.78 12.38 10.96
N ALA A 22 20.26 11.48 10.12
CA ALA A 22 19.38 10.80 9.19
C ALA A 22 18.26 10.24 10.08
N SER A 23 17.07 10.79 9.93
CA SER A 23 15.88 10.31 10.62
C SER A 23 15.84 8.80 10.36
N ARG A 24 16.09 7.99 11.38
CA ARG A 24 15.93 6.55 11.26
C ARG A 24 14.49 6.36 10.82
N GLN A 25 14.30 5.96 9.58
CA GLN A 25 12.98 5.63 9.09
C GLN A 25 12.47 4.50 9.99
N ALA A 26 11.42 4.76 10.76
CA ALA A 26 10.91 3.81 11.71
C ALA A 26 10.50 2.54 10.96
N LEU A 27 10.99 1.39 11.40
CA LEU A 27 10.55 0.11 10.85
C LEU A 27 9.06 -0.07 11.19
N TRP A 28 8.26 -0.37 10.19
CA TRP A 28 6.88 -0.78 10.38
C TRP A 28 6.82 -2.30 10.49
N ALA A 29 6.48 -2.77 11.68
CA ALA A 29 6.18 -4.17 11.94
C ALA A 29 4.67 -4.27 12.15
N GLY A 30 3.97 -5.00 11.31
CA GLY A 30 2.52 -4.96 11.29
C GLY A 30 1.84 -6.28 11.00
N VAL A 31 0.52 -6.21 11.01
CA VAL A 31 -0.38 -7.32 10.76
C VAL A 31 -1.28 -7.00 9.57
N ASN A 32 -1.51 -8.00 8.72
CA ASN A 32 -2.55 -7.93 7.72
C ASN A 32 -3.87 -8.33 8.39
N LEU A 33 -4.74 -7.34 8.65
CA LEU A 33 -6.12 -7.49 9.09
C LEU A 33 -7.01 -6.97 7.96
N PRO A 34 -7.20 -7.74 6.89
CA PRO A 34 -7.72 -7.20 5.64
C PRO A 34 -9.19 -6.79 5.72
N TRP A 35 -9.98 -7.45 6.56
CA TRP A 35 -11.42 -7.19 6.77
C TRP A 35 -11.93 -7.87 8.04
N ASN A 36 -13.11 -7.45 8.47
CA ASN A 36 -14.02 -8.23 9.32
C ASN A 36 -15.06 -8.93 8.44
N GLN A 37 -15.61 -8.21 7.43
CA GLN A 37 -16.50 -8.74 6.40
C GLN A 37 -16.00 -8.29 5.02
N PHE A 38 -15.51 -9.22 4.22
CA PHE A 38 -14.87 -8.97 2.93
C PHE A 38 -15.65 -7.98 2.06
N GLY A 39 -15.06 -6.79 1.84
CA GLY A 39 -15.60 -5.74 1.00
C GLY A 39 -16.83 -4.99 1.55
N TYR A 40 -17.36 -5.34 2.74
CA TYR A 40 -18.58 -4.74 3.30
C TYR A 40 -18.33 -3.86 4.54
N ASP A 41 -17.13 -3.80 5.06
CA ASP A 41 -16.84 -3.14 6.32
C ASP A 41 -17.08 -1.62 6.31
N ILE A 42 -16.80 -0.95 5.19
CA ILE A 42 -16.88 0.50 5.07
C ILE A 42 -18.04 0.88 4.14
N GLY A 43 -18.86 1.87 4.56
CA GLY A 43 -19.89 2.47 3.73
C GLY A 43 -21.26 1.81 3.79
N GLY A 44 -21.43 0.73 4.55
CA GLY A 44 -22.67 0.00 4.66
C GLY A 44 -23.12 -0.26 6.09
N SER A 45 -23.89 -1.32 6.28
CA SER A 45 -24.39 -1.77 7.59
C SER A 45 -23.41 -2.69 8.33
N ALA A 46 -22.28 -3.04 7.74
CA ALA A 46 -21.33 -4.01 8.29
C ALA A 46 -20.19 -3.38 9.12
N TRP A 47 -20.14 -2.05 9.21
CA TRP A 47 -19.16 -1.37 10.04
C TRP A 47 -19.25 -1.81 11.51
N ASN A 48 -18.13 -2.24 12.07
CA ASN A 48 -18.04 -2.71 13.44
C ASN A 48 -16.81 -2.09 14.16
N SER A 49 -17.03 -0.90 14.73
CA SER A 49 -15.99 -0.16 15.45
C SER A 49 -15.41 -0.95 16.65
N THR A 50 -16.24 -1.75 17.33
CA THR A 50 -15.79 -2.58 18.46
C THR A 50 -14.82 -3.65 18.00
N TYR A 51 -15.11 -4.33 16.89
CA TYR A 51 -14.22 -5.34 16.31
C TYR A 51 -12.85 -4.73 15.98
N PHE A 52 -12.83 -3.60 15.27
CA PHE A 52 -11.56 -2.95 14.90
C PHE A 52 -10.81 -2.41 16.09
N SER A 53 -11.48 -1.78 17.06
CA SER A 53 -10.84 -1.29 18.30
C SER A 53 -10.17 -2.42 19.07
N THR A 54 -10.88 -3.52 19.31
CA THR A 54 -10.34 -4.68 20.04
C THR A 54 -9.20 -5.34 19.27
N SER A 55 -9.32 -5.43 17.93
CA SER A 55 -8.26 -5.98 17.08
C SER A 55 -7.00 -5.11 17.10
N PHE A 56 -7.15 -3.79 17.02
CA PHE A 56 -6.02 -2.86 17.06
C PHE A 56 -5.33 -2.82 18.42
N GLU A 57 -6.09 -2.88 19.50
CA GLU A 57 -5.55 -3.07 20.86
C GLU A 57 -4.71 -4.34 20.94
N SER A 58 -5.24 -5.47 20.45
CA SER A 58 -4.52 -6.73 20.43
C SER A 58 -3.24 -6.65 19.59
N ILE A 59 -3.32 -6.10 18.36
CA ILE A 59 -2.18 -5.91 17.46
C ILE A 59 -1.09 -5.06 18.17
N LYS A 60 -1.49 -3.96 18.80
CA LYS A 60 -0.56 -3.09 19.55
C LYS A 60 0.07 -3.81 20.74
N SER A 61 -0.68 -4.64 21.46
CA SER A 61 -0.19 -5.38 22.62
C SER A 61 0.92 -6.37 22.27
N TYR A 62 0.95 -6.88 21.05
CA TYR A 62 2.05 -7.70 20.51
C TYR A 62 3.24 -6.90 19.97
N GLY A 63 3.23 -5.58 20.15
CA GLY A 63 4.35 -4.71 19.76
C GLY A 63 4.33 -4.28 18.29
N ALA A 64 3.27 -4.55 17.54
CA ALA A 64 3.12 -4.05 16.19
C ALA A 64 2.86 -2.53 16.19
N ASN A 65 3.23 -1.87 15.09
CA ASN A 65 3.04 -0.44 14.89
C ASN A 65 2.38 -0.10 13.54
N SER A 66 1.89 -1.11 12.82
CA SER A 66 1.14 -0.94 11.58
C SER A 66 0.11 -2.04 11.39
N VAL A 67 -0.94 -1.71 10.62
CA VAL A 67 -1.99 -2.63 10.22
C VAL A 67 -2.35 -2.36 8.76
N ARG A 68 -2.58 -3.42 7.99
CA ARG A 68 -3.01 -3.34 6.60
C ARG A 68 -4.47 -3.78 6.51
N PHE A 69 -5.29 -2.93 5.89
CA PHE A 69 -6.74 -3.10 5.72
C PHE A 69 -7.13 -2.94 4.25
N TRP A 70 -8.11 -3.70 3.75
CA TRP A 70 -8.61 -3.62 2.39
C TRP A 70 -9.93 -2.86 2.34
N LEU A 71 -9.99 -1.85 1.46
CA LEU A 71 -11.13 -0.94 1.40
C LEU A 71 -12.24 -1.46 0.47
N HIS A 72 -11.99 -1.39 -0.84
CA HIS A 72 -12.98 -1.79 -1.85
C HIS A 72 -12.95 -3.30 -2.11
N ALA A 73 -11.83 -3.96 -1.83
CA ALA A 73 -11.59 -5.37 -2.11
C ALA A 73 -11.81 -5.71 -3.60
N ASP A 74 -12.94 -6.31 -3.94
CA ASP A 74 -13.31 -6.68 -5.31
C ASP A 74 -14.35 -5.72 -5.95
N GLY A 75 -14.83 -4.70 -5.22
CA GLY A 75 -15.78 -3.72 -5.71
C GLY A 75 -17.25 -4.04 -5.41
N ARG A 76 -17.54 -5.16 -4.74
CA ARG A 76 -18.94 -5.63 -4.52
C ARG A 76 -19.82 -4.71 -3.67
N SER A 77 -19.25 -3.84 -2.87
CA SER A 77 -19.98 -2.94 -1.97
C SER A 77 -19.61 -1.48 -2.20
N THR A 78 -18.35 -1.22 -2.45
CA THR A 78 -17.79 0.11 -2.69
C THR A 78 -16.73 0.04 -3.77
N PRO A 79 -16.56 1.08 -4.59
CA PRO A 79 -17.36 2.30 -4.71
C PRO A 79 -18.74 2.05 -5.32
N THR A 80 -19.57 3.10 -5.49
CA THR A 80 -20.82 3.00 -6.26
C THR A 80 -20.56 3.12 -7.74
N PHE A 81 -21.25 2.29 -8.53
CA PHE A 81 -21.15 2.25 -9.98
C PHE A 81 -22.47 2.65 -10.67
N SER A 82 -22.37 3.20 -11.88
CA SER A 82 -23.47 3.32 -12.82
C SER A 82 -23.73 1.98 -13.53
N GLU A 83 -24.81 1.91 -14.28
CA GLU A 83 -25.12 0.74 -15.14
C GLU A 83 -24.03 0.48 -16.19
N ASP A 84 -23.34 1.54 -16.67
CA ASP A 84 -22.23 1.45 -17.62
C ASP A 84 -20.89 1.09 -16.95
N GLY A 85 -20.86 0.93 -15.61
CA GLY A 85 -19.68 0.58 -14.84
C GLY A 85 -18.72 1.75 -14.57
N GLU A 86 -19.17 3.01 -14.72
CA GLU A 86 -18.43 4.17 -14.23
C GLU A 86 -18.66 4.36 -12.73
N VAL A 87 -17.64 4.79 -12.02
CA VAL A 87 -17.76 5.11 -10.60
C VAL A 87 -18.51 6.43 -10.41
N THR A 88 -19.52 6.41 -9.55
CA THR A 88 -20.41 7.57 -9.29
C THR A 88 -20.23 8.15 -7.89
N GLY A 89 -19.56 7.45 -6.99
CA GLY A 89 -19.30 7.90 -5.61
C GLY A 89 -18.44 6.93 -4.83
N MET A 90 -18.02 7.33 -3.61
CA MET A 90 -17.15 6.53 -2.74
C MET A 90 -17.79 5.21 -2.28
N GLY A 91 -19.12 5.16 -2.17
CA GLY A 91 -19.86 4.04 -1.61
C GLY A 91 -21.15 4.49 -0.94
N GLY A 92 -21.63 3.74 0.04
CA GLY A 92 -22.85 4.06 0.80
C GLY A 92 -22.74 5.36 1.62
N PRO A 93 -23.88 5.82 2.20
CA PRO A 93 -23.94 7.11 2.89
C PRO A 93 -23.01 7.23 4.10
N ASN A 94 -22.62 6.11 4.68
CA ASN A 94 -21.74 6.08 5.84
C ASN A 94 -20.25 5.95 5.49
N PHE A 95 -19.88 5.86 4.20
CA PHE A 95 -18.51 5.58 3.79
C PHE A 95 -17.48 6.53 4.46
N GLY A 96 -17.72 7.84 4.37
CA GLY A 96 -16.80 8.82 4.94
C GLY A 96 -16.69 8.72 6.46
N SER A 97 -17.82 8.52 7.16
CA SER A 97 -17.83 8.38 8.63
C SER A 97 -17.13 7.10 9.10
N ASP A 98 -17.36 5.98 8.42
CA ASP A 98 -16.77 4.69 8.78
C ASP A 98 -15.26 4.70 8.53
N LEU A 99 -14.84 5.23 7.37
CA LEU A 99 -13.42 5.39 7.04
C LEU A 99 -12.69 6.25 8.08
N MET A 100 -13.26 7.40 8.45
CA MET A 100 -12.65 8.28 9.43
C MET A 100 -12.63 7.66 10.84
N GLN A 101 -13.63 6.89 11.21
CA GLN A 101 -13.58 6.11 12.45
C GLN A 101 -12.45 5.09 12.44
N LEU A 102 -12.25 4.35 11.33
CA LEU A 102 -11.14 3.41 11.19
C LEU A 102 -9.78 4.12 11.34
N VAL A 103 -9.61 5.28 10.71
CA VAL A 103 -8.39 6.09 10.79
C VAL A 103 -8.12 6.59 12.22
N GLU A 104 -9.16 7.09 12.90
CA GLU A 104 -9.01 7.57 14.28
C GLU A 104 -8.76 6.42 15.28
N LEU A 105 -9.33 5.23 15.05
CA LEU A 105 -8.99 4.03 15.82
C LEU A 105 -7.53 3.62 15.62
N ALA A 106 -7.03 3.57 14.38
CA ALA A 106 -5.63 3.28 14.13
C ALA A 106 -4.70 4.29 14.80
N LYS A 107 -5.02 5.57 14.72
CA LYS A 107 -4.29 6.66 15.37
C LYS A 107 -4.32 6.54 16.89
N ALA A 108 -5.47 6.23 17.50
CA ALA A 108 -5.62 6.08 18.95
C ALA A 108 -4.75 4.93 19.50
N HIS A 109 -4.55 3.87 18.70
CA HIS A 109 -3.66 2.76 19.03
C HIS A 109 -2.22 2.96 18.52
N GLU A 110 -1.87 4.14 18.00
CA GLU A 110 -0.54 4.45 17.44
C GLU A 110 -0.10 3.47 16.35
N LEU A 111 -1.04 3.06 15.49
CA LEU A 111 -0.79 2.20 14.35
C LEU A 111 -0.76 3.01 13.05
N VAL A 112 0.18 2.72 12.18
CA VAL A 112 0.12 3.16 10.79
C VAL A 112 -0.90 2.28 10.05
N LEU A 113 -1.91 2.91 9.45
CA LEU A 113 -2.91 2.23 8.64
C LEU A 113 -2.47 2.22 7.17
N GLN A 114 -2.11 1.04 6.67
CA GLN A 114 -1.92 0.82 5.23
C GLN A 114 -3.28 0.46 4.63
N LEU A 115 -3.85 1.41 3.90
CA LEU A 115 -5.16 1.29 3.28
C LEU A 115 -4.99 0.76 1.85
N CYS A 116 -5.22 -0.53 1.65
CA CYS A 116 -5.23 -1.18 0.35
C CYS A 116 -6.57 -0.93 -0.33
N LEU A 117 -6.56 -0.20 -1.45
CA LEU A 117 -7.79 0.22 -2.12
C LEU A 117 -8.49 -0.96 -2.79
N TRP A 118 -7.76 -1.73 -3.58
CA TRP A 118 -8.27 -2.81 -4.41
C TRP A 118 -7.53 -4.12 -4.18
N SER A 119 -8.15 -5.23 -4.58
CA SER A 119 -7.50 -6.53 -4.70
C SER A 119 -7.58 -7.02 -6.15
N PHE A 120 -6.66 -7.90 -6.54
CA PHE A 120 -6.76 -8.60 -7.83
C PHE A 120 -8.11 -9.34 -7.99
N ASP A 121 -8.84 -9.57 -6.91
CA ASP A 121 -10.17 -10.16 -6.94
C ASP A 121 -11.18 -9.32 -7.75
N MET A 122 -10.93 -8.02 -7.92
CA MET A 122 -11.73 -7.16 -8.80
C MET A 122 -11.73 -7.61 -10.27
N CYS A 123 -10.76 -8.42 -10.68
CA CYS A 123 -10.66 -9.02 -12.01
C CYS A 123 -11.28 -10.42 -12.07
N LYS A 124 -11.89 -10.91 -10.98
CA LYS A 124 -12.43 -12.26 -10.85
C LYS A 124 -13.87 -12.21 -10.36
N GLY A 125 -14.60 -13.31 -10.54
CA GLY A 125 -15.96 -13.41 -10.05
C GLY A 125 -17.04 -12.93 -11.04
N GLU A 126 -18.28 -12.81 -10.57
CA GLU A 126 -19.44 -12.45 -11.39
C GLU A 126 -19.53 -10.93 -11.62
N ASP A 127 -19.19 -10.13 -10.61
CA ASP A 127 -19.19 -8.66 -10.65
C ASP A 127 -17.76 -8.16 -10.96
N ARG A 128 -17.34 -8.29 -12.23
CA ARG A 128 -15.97 -8.01 -12.63
C ARG A 128 -15.76 -6.55 -12.96
N HIS A 129 -14.71 -5.99 -12.36
CA HIS A 129 -14.33 -4.60 -12.56
C HIS A 129 -12.99 -4.44 -13.29
N ALA A 130 -12.58 -5.46 -14.08
CA ALA A 130 -11.34 -5.39 -14.87
C ALA A 130 -11.33 -4.22 -15.85
N ASP A 131 -12.49 -3.82 -16.36
CA ASP A 131 -12.64 -2.66 -17.24
C ASP A 131 -12.44 -1.31 -16.53
N LEU A 132 -12.55 -1.25 -15.20
CA LEU A 132 -12.12 -0.08 -14.42
C LEU A 132 -10.62 0.19 -14.60
N ILE A 133 -9.83 -0.85 -14.83
CA ILE A 133 -8.39 -0.76 -15.06
C ILE A 133 -8.09 -0.47 -16.54
N SER A 134 -8.72 -1.22 -17.45
CA SER A 134 -8.42 -1.15 -18.89
C SER A 134 -9.02 0.07 -19.59
N ASN A 135 -10.18 0.56 -19.12
CA ASN A 135 -10.86 1.72 -19.69
C ASN A 135 -10.45 3.02 -18.98
N VAL A 136 -9.83 3.93 -19.72
CA VAL A 136 -9.34 5.23 -19.19
C VAL A 136 -10.47 6.06 -18.58
N THR A 137 -11.64 6.11 -19.22
CA THR A 137 -12.79 6.90 -18.74
C THR A 137 -13.28 6.36 -17.40
N LYS A 138 -13.35 5.03 -17.25
CA LYS A 138 -13.75 4.40 -15.98
C LYS A 138 -12.70 4.61 -14.90
N THR A 139 -11.41 4.50 -15.22
CA THR A 139 -10.33 4.87 -14.27
C THR A 139 -10.49 6.33 -13.82
N ASP A 140 -10.74 7.25 -14.76
CA ASP A 140 -10.89 8.67 -14.45
C ASP A 140 -12.14 8.93 -13.60
N SER A 141 -13.24 8.21 -13.84
CA SER A 141 -14.43 8.27 -13.00
C SER A 141 -14.15 7.84 -11.56
N TYR A 142 -13.36 6.77 -11.37
CA TYR A 142 -12.92 6.33 -10.04
C TYR A 142 -12.07 7.39 -9.34
N VAL A 143 -11.05 7.89 -10.02
CA VAL A 143 -10.17 8.93 -9.45
C VAL A 143 -10.98 10.15 -9.04
N LYS A 144 -11.91 10.60 -9.90
CA LYS A 144 -12.72 11.80 -9.67
C LYS A 144 -13.77 11.61 -8.58
N ASN A 145 -14.55 10.53 -8.65
CA ASN A 145 -15.79 10.40 -7.89
C ASN A 145 -15.62 9.60 -6.59
N ALA A 146 -14.55 8.82 -6.43
CA ALA A 146 -14.27 8.06 -5.21
C ALA A 146 -12.93 8.43 -4.58
N LEU A 147 -11.83 8.35 -5.32
CA LEU A 147 -10.49 8.54 -4.76
C LEU A 147 -10.25 9.99 -4.29
N THR A 148 -10.58 10.98 -5.12
CA THR A 148 -10.41 12.40 -4.77
C THR A 148 -11.15 12.78 -3.49
N PRO A 149 -12.47 12.57 -3.34
CA PRO A 149 -13.15 12.90 -2.10
C PRO A 149 -12.65 12.09 -0.89
N MET A 150 -12.21 10.86 -1.08
CA MET A 150 -11.56 10.07 -0.02
C MET A 150 -10.23 10.70 0.41
N LEU A 151 -9.40 11.13 -0.53
CA LEU A 151 -8.12 11.80 -0.21
C LEU A 151 -8.33 13.15 0.49
N GLU A 152 -9.42 13.85 0.20
CA GLU A 152 -9.80 15.08 0.93
C GLU A 152 -10.11 14.79 2.39
N LEU A 153 -10.83 13.69 2.70
CA LEU A 153 -11.06 13.24 4.07
C LEU A 153 -9.76 12.85 4.79
N LEU A 154 -8.85 12.21 4.08
CA LEU A 154 -7.57 11.73 4.62
C LEU A 154 -6.49 12.81 4.66
N ARG A 155 -6.75 14.01 4.14
CA ARG A 155 -5.76 15.10 4.06
C ARG A 155 -5.18 15.42 5.44
N GLY A 156 -3.87 15.33 5.55
CA GLY A 156 -3.16 15.61 6.81
C GLY A 156 -3.06 14.41 7.77
N SER A 157 -3.60 13.25 7.43
CA SER A 157 -3.46 12.03 8.22
C SER A 157 -2.03 11.48 8.08
N LYS A 158 -1.20 11.67 9.11
CA LYS A 158 0.21 11.20 9.10
C LYS A 158 0.37 9.70 9.33
N HIS A 159 -0.72 9.02 9.67
CA HIS A 159 -0.75 7.60 10.02
C HIS A 159 -1.36 6.72 8.93
N VAL A 160 -1.63 7.30 7.74
CA VAL A 160 -2.21 6.55 6.62
C VAL A 160 -1.19 6.44 5.48
N VAL A 161 -1.15 5.26 4.87
CA VAL A 161 -0.44 4.97 3.63
C VAL A 161 -1.44 4.35 2.66
N ILE A 162 -1.41 4.76 1.41
CA ILE A 162 -2.27 4.22 0.37
C ILE A 162 -1.54 3.07 -0.34
N GLU A 163 -2.22 1.96 -0.50
CA GLU A 163 -1.81 0.89 -1.40
C GLU A 163 -2.81 0.79 -2.53
N ALA A 164 -2.36 0.95 -3.78
CA ALA A 164 -3.26 1.03 -4.93
C ALA A 164 -4.04 -0.28 -5.13
N ILE A 165 -3.34 -1.42 -5.10
CA ILE A 165 -3.95 -2.73 -5.33
C ILE A 165 -3.09 -3.85 -4.74
N ASN A 166 -3.74 -4.88 -4.20
CA ASN A 166 -3.14 -6.12 -3.75
C ASN A 166 -2.87 -7.05 -4.92
N GLU A 167 -1.62 -7.47 -5.07
CA GLU A 167 -1.15 -8.49 -6.02
C GLU A 167 -1.68 -8.29 -7.46
N PRO A 168 -1.48 -7.08 -8.04
CA PRO A 168 -2.00 -6.72 -9.35
C PRO A 168 -1.58 -7.68 -10.47
N GLU A 169 -0.49 -8.40 -10.30
CA GLU A 169 0.03 -9.35 -11.28
C GLU A 169 -1.01 -10.43 -11.61
N TRP A 170 -1.84 -10.83 -10.65
CA TRP A 170 -2.88 -11.84 -10.86
C TRP A 170 -4.07 -11.36 -11.72
N CYS A 171 -4.13 -10.05 -12.04
CA CYS A 171 -5.04 -9.49 -13.04
C CYS A 171 -4.41 -9.37 -14.42
N MET A 172 -3.08 -9.47 -14.56
CA MET A 172 -2.40 -9.17 -15.83
C MET A 172 -2.30 -10.40 -16.74
N LYS A 173 -2.44 -10.21 -18.04
CA LYS A 173 -2.39 -11.26 -19.08
C LYS A 173 -1.16 -12.17 -19.01
N SER A 174 -0.05 -11.70 -18.48
CA SER A 174 1.15 -12.51 -18.30
C SER A 174 1.04 -13.57 -17.19
N PHE A 175 0.03 -13.49 -16.32
CA PHE A 175 -0.14 -14.34 -15.14
C PHE A 175 -1.54 -14.89 -14.96
N CYS A 176 -2.48 -14.41 -15.74
CA CYS A 176 -3.88 -14.75 -15.68
C CYS A 176 -4.24 -15.44 -17.02
N GLU A 177 -4.96 -16.55 -16.95
CA GLU A 177 -5.34 -17.36 -18.12
C GLU A 177 -6.74 -17.02 -18.66
N ALA A 178 -7.46 -16.12 -18.01
CA ALA A 178 -8.83 -15.77 -18.37
C ALA A 178 -8.89 -14.62 -19.38
N ASP A 179 -9.96 -14.58 -20.19
CA ASP A 179 -10.21 -13.53 -21.20
C ASP A 179 -10.35 -12.12 -20.62
N GLU A 180 -10.49 -12.01 -19.29
CA GLU A 180 -10.72 -10.75 -18.58
C GLU A 180 -9.45 -10.15 -17.97
N CYS A 181 -8.31 -10.73 -18.24
CA CYS A 181 -7.03 -10.20 -17.80
C CYS A 181 -6.72 -8.89 -18.53
N VAL A 182 -6.18 -7.94 -17.78
CA VAL A 182 -5.80 -6.63 -18.31
C VAL A 182 -4.37 -6.64 -18.86
N GLU A 183 -4.08 -5.72 -19.77
CA GLU A 183 -2.72 -5.48 -20.23
C GLU A 183 -1.84 -4.96 -19.09
N VAL A 184 -0.56 -5.31 -19.11
CA VAL A 184 0.42 -4.80 -18.12
C VAL A 184 0.45 -3.26 -18.11
N SER A 185 0.42 -2.64 -19.30
CA SER A 185 0.41 -1.18 -19.44
C SER A 185 -0.84 -0.53 -18.85
N ASP A 186 -2.00 -1.20 -18.92
CA ASP A 186 -3.24 -0.69 -18.35
C ASP A 186 -3.19 -0.72 -16.81
N MET A 187 -2.69 -1.80 -16.24
CA MET A 187 -2.50 -1.92 -14.79
C MET A 187 -1.47 -0.89 -14.27
N GLN A 188 -0.37 -0.70 -15.01
CA GLN A 188 0.62 0.32 -14.69
C GLN A 188 0.03 1.74 -14.77
N ARG A 189 -0.77 2.03 -15.82
CA ARG A 189 -1.49 3.30 -15.96
C ARG A 189 -2.45 3.52 -14.79
N PHE A 190 -3.25 2.53 -14.44
CA PHE A 190 -4.19 2.58 -13.31
C PHE A 190 -3.46 2.90 -12.00
N THR A 191 -2.39 2.17 -11.70
CA THR A 191 -1.56 2.39 -10.51
C THR A 191 -0.93 3.78 -10.50
N ALA A 192 -0.38 4.24 -11.64
CA ALA A 192 0.23 5.55 -11.76
C ALA A 192 -0.78 6.70 -11.62
N LYS A 193 -2.01 6.55 -12.13
CA LYS A 193 -3.09 7.53 -11.94
C LYS A 193 -3.52 7.65 -10.48
N ILE A 194 -3.59 6.54 -9.76
CA ILE A 194 -3.84 6.55 -8.31
C ILE A 194 -2.70 7.29 -7.59
N ALA A 195 -1.45 6.95 -7.90
CA ALA A 195 -0.28 7.60 -7.30
C ALA A 195 -0.24 9.11 -7.59
N GLU A 196 -0.53 9.52 -8.81
CA GLU A 196 -0.64 10.95 -9.17
C GLU A 196 -1.71 11.67 -8.35
N ALA A 197 -2.90 11.08 -8.20
CA ALA A 197 -3.96 11.67 -7.39
C ALA A 197 -3.55 11.80 -5.91
N VAL A 198 -2.93 10.77 -5.34
CA VAL A 198 -2.43 10.78 -3.96
C VAL A 198 -1.43 11.91 -3.75
N HIS A 199 -0.41 12.03 -4.61
CA HIS A 199 0.63 13.04 -4.50
C HIS A 199 0.16 14.46 -4.82
N SER A 200 -0.82 14.60 -5.71
CA SER A 200 -1.34 15.91 -6.08
C SER A 200 -2.30 16.50 -5.04
N LEU A 201 -3.00 15.65 -4.29
CA LEU A 201 -4.07 16.06 -3.38
C LEU A 201 -3.73 15.90 -1.89
N SER A 202 -2.65 15.22 -1.56
CA SER A 202 -2.28 14.91 -0.19
C SER A 202 -0.76 14.83 0.02
N THR A 203 -0.35 14.61 1.27
CA THR A 203 1.03 14.28 1.65
C THR A 203 1.19 12.80 2.03
N LEU A 204 0.21 11.98 1.68
CA LEU A 204 0.23 10.55 1.94
C LEU A 204 1.25 9.89 1.04
N ARG A 205 1.80 8.78 1.52
CA ARG A 205 2.65 7.90 0.71
C ARG A 205 1.78 6.88 -0.01
N VAL A 206 2.26 6.46 -1.19
CA VAL A 206 1.57 5.47 -2.02
C VAL A 206 2.51 4.32 -2.41
N THR A 207 1.94 3.12 -2.45
CA THR A 207 2.59 1.90 -2.89
C THR A 207 1.61 1.01 -3.67
N THR A 208 2.08 -0.15 -4.13
CA THR A 208 1.26 -1.26 -4.59
C THR A 208 1.76 -2.56 -4.00
N GLY A 209 0.88 -3.51 -3.72
CA GLY A 209 1.21 -4.79 -3.10
C GLY A 209 1.61 -5.83 -4.14
N SER A 210 2.87 -5.86 -4.57
CA SER A 210 3.35 -6.82 -5.56
C SER A 210 3.38 -8.25 -5.02
N ALA A 211 2.92 -9.21 -5.81
CA ALA A 211 2.90 -10.63 -5.44
C ALA A 211 4.30 -11.23 -5.25
N SER A 212 5.36 -10.58 -5.74
CA SER A 212 6.72 -11.06 -5.60
C SER A 212 7.74 -9.94 -5.79
N LEU A 213 8.86 -10.04 -5.09
CA LEU A 213 10.01 -9.16 -5.25
C LEU A 213 10.52 -9.05 -6.70
N LYS A 214 10.41 -10.13 -7.47
CA LYS A 214 10.84 -10.19 -8.88
C LYS A 214 10.11 -9.20 -9.79
N PHE A 215 8.90 -8.77 -9.43
CA PHE A 215 8.09 -7.84 -10.21
C PHE A 215 8.31 -6.38 -9.82
N SER A 216 8.90 -6.13 -8.65
CA SER A 216 9.03 -4.77 -8.09
C SER A 216 10.29 -4.04 -8.54
N SER A 217 11.38 -4.75 -8.86
CA SER A 217 12.66 -4.12 -9.18
C SER A 217 13.38 -4.79 -10.34
N SER A 218 14.13 -4.00 -11.12
CA SER A 218 14.96 -4.46 -12.25
C SER A 218 16.21 -5.27 -11.84
N GLY A 219 16.47 -5.41 -10.53
CA GLY A 219 17.70 -6.02 -10.04
C GLY A 219 17.85 -7.52 -10.23
N ARG A 220 16.85 -8.22 -10.76
CA ARG A 220 16.86 -9.68 -10.92
C ARG A 220 16.58 -10.17 -12.36
N GLY A 221 16.64 -9.29 -13.35
CA GLY A 221 16.56 -9.69 -14.78
C GLY A 221 15.15 -10.01 -15.27
N GLU A 222 14.12 -9.86 -14.47
CA GLU A 222 12.73 -9.97 -14.88
C GLU A 222 12.07 -8.60 -15.01
N ALA A 223 10.89 -8.51 -15.62
CA ALA A 223 10.22 -7.25 -15.87
C ALA A 223 9.89 -6.53 -14.55
N ALA A 224 10.55 -5.41 -14.30
CA ALA A 224 10.23 -4.56 -13.17
C ALA A 224 8.98 -3.73 -13.49
N TYR A 225 7.81 -4.26 -13.16
CA TYR A 225 6.55 -3.61 -13.52
C TYR A 225 6.31 -2.30 -12.77
N TRP A 226 6.81 -2.18 -11.52
CA TRP A 226 6.43 -1.12 -10.58
C TRP A 226 7.49 -0.05 -10.40
N ASN A 227 8.58 -0.07 -11.15
CA ASN A 227 9.57 1.01 -11.09
C ASN A 227 9.07 2.29 -11.77
N ASP A 228 9.67 3.42 -11.43
CA ASP A 228 9.30 4.73 -11.96
C ASP A 228 9.30 4.79 -13.49
N ALA A 229 10.28 4.16 -14.14
CA ALA A 229 10.40 4.19 -15.60
C ALA A 229 9.22 3.48 -16.27
N SER A 230 8.82 2.32 -15.75
CA SER A 230 7.67 1.55 -16.25
C SER A 230 6.37 2.30 -16.04
N LEU A 231 6.16 2.89 -14.86
CA LEU A 231 4.96 3.67 -14.56
C LEU A 231 4.86 4.92 -15.44
N ARG A 232 5.96 5.67 -15.61
CA ARG A 232 6.01 6.84 -16.49
C ARG A 232 5.86 6.52 -17.98
N THR A 233 6.25 5.32 -18.39
CA THR A 233 6.00 4.85 -19.77
C THR A 233 4.52 4.62 -20.02
N ALA A 234 3.82 3.99 -19.07
CA ALA A 234 2.39 3.73 -19.16
C ALA A 234 1.53 4.98 -18.95
N PHE A 235 2.00 5.90 -18.12
CA PHE A 235 1.35 7.17 -17.81
C PHE A 235 2.38 8.28 -17.59
N PRO A 236 2.55 9.21 -18.54
CA PRO A 236 3.59 10.24 -18.49
C PRO A 236 3.29 11.32 -17.44
N SER A 237 3.52 10.99 -16.17
CA SER A 237 3.39 11.87 -15.02
C SER A 237 4.72 11.95 -14.26
N THR A 238 5.04 13.12 -13.73
CA THR A 238 6.24 13.31 -12.89
C THR A 238 6.04 12.81 -11.47
N VAL A 239 4.80 12.73 -11.02
CA VAL A 239 4.41 12.34 -9.65
C VAL A 239 3.60 11.04 -9.57
N GLY A 240 3.25 10.44 -10.72
CA GLY A 240 2.53 9.15 -10.80
C GLY A 240 3.46 7.95 -10.58
N VAL A 241 4.20 7.94 -9.47
CA VAL A 241 5.18 6.91 -9.09
C VAL A 241 4.98 6.48 -7.64
N LEU A 242 5.56 5.35 -7.25
CA LEU A 242 5.43 4.82 -5.90
C LEU A 242 6.52 5.37 -4.98
N ASP A 243 6.20 5.58 -3.70
CA ASP A 243 7.17 6.03 -2.69
C ASP A 243 8.06 4.89 -2.18
N PHE A 244 7.57 3.67 -2.23
CA PHE A 244 8.28 2.46 -1.82
C PHE A 244 7.64 1.21 -2.42
N TYR A 245 8.38 0.09 -2.39
CA TYR A 245 7.86 -1.20 -2.85
C TYR A 245 7.31 -1.99 -1.66
N ASN A 246 6.05 -2.39 -1.76
CA ASN A 246 5.44 -3.40 -0.90
C ASN A 246 5.41 -4.72 -1.66
N VAL A 247 6.08 -5.74 -1.14
CA VAL A 247 6.21 -7.03 -1.80
C VAL A 247 5.76 -8.15 -0.88
N HIS A 248 5.02 -9.09 -1.44
CA HIS A 248 4.55 -10.25 -0.72
C HIS A 248 5.55 -11.40 -0.87
N TYR A 249 5.69 -12.15 0.19
CA TYR A 249 6.44 -13.39 0.21
C TYR A 249 5.57 -14.48 0.82
N CYS A 250 5.03 -15.34 -0.03
CA CYS A 250 4.35 -16.55 0.41
C CYS A 250 5.38 -17.67 0.47
N ALA A 251 5.81 -18.05 1.67
CA ALA A 251 6.61 -19.23 1.83
C ALA A 251 5.84 -20.45 1.29
N PRO A 252 6.48 -21.36 0.54
CA PRO A 252 5.83 -22.60 0.19
C PRO A 252 5.36 -23.30 1.48
N LEU A 253 4.08 -23.67 1.53
CA LEU A 253 3.62 -24.52 2.62
C LEU A 253 4.47 -25.79 2.61
N PRO A 254 4.95 -26.27 3.76
CA PRO A 254 5.65 -27.56 3.80
C PRO A 254 4.72 -28.61 3.21
N SER A 255 5.23 -29.38 2.26
CA SER A 255 4.48 -30.49 1.66
C SER A 255 3.99 -31.40 2.80
N PRO A 256 2.71 -31.79 2.84
CA PRO A 256 2.20 -32.68 3.87
C PRO A 256 2.90 -34.05 3.92
N HIS A 257 3.82 -34.31 2.99
CA HIS A 257 4.58 -35.55 2.86
C HIS A 257 6.09 -35.42 3.16
N THR A 258 6.57 -34.30 3.70
CA THR A 258 7.93 -34.28 4.24
C THR A 258 7.91 -34.93 5.63
N PRO A 259 8.43 -36.16 5.80
CA PRO A 259 8.54 -36.75 7.13
C PRO A 259 9.48 -35.84 7.94
N HIS A 260 9.02 -35.41 9.11
CA HIS A 260 9.89 -34.78 10.09
C HIS A 260 11.07 -35.72 10.35
N SER A 261 12.25 -35.33 9.86
CA SER A 261 13.47 -35.99 10.30
C SER A 261 13.55 -35.76 11.79
N HIS A 262 13.31 -36.81 12.55
CA HIS A 262 13.53 -36.81 14.00
C HIS A 262 14.98 -36.41 14.24
N ALA A 263 15.18 -35.24 14.86
CA ALA A 263 16.46 -34.91 15.42
C ALA A 263 16.81 -36.02 16.44
N PRO A 264 18.03 -36.55 16.42
CA PRO A 264 18.43 -37.54 17.42
C PRO A 264 18.35 -36.91 18.80
N SER A 265 17.67 -37.60 19.74
CA SER A 265 17.64 -37.22 21.14
C SER A 265 19.07 -37.19 21.67
N PRO A 266 19.46 -36.19 22.46
CA PRO A 266 20.75 -36.21 23.13
C PRO A 266 20.75 -37.38 24.12
N THR A 267 21.62 -38.35 23.92
CA THR A 267 21.97 -39.38 24.91
C THR A 267 22.67 -38.70 26.08
N LEU A 268 22.15 -38.94 27.28
CA LEU A 268 22.75 -38.58 28.56
C LEU A 268 24.12 -39.27 28.77
#